data_694d55d91e2299a649b036b0f15632f5
#
_entry.id   694d55d91e2299a649b036b0f15632f5
#
_cell.length_a   1.000
_cell.length_b   1.000
_cell.length_c   1.000
_cell.angle_alpha   90.00
_cell.angle_beta   90.00
_cell.angle_gamma   90.00
#
_symmetry.space_group_name_H-M   'P 1'
#
loop_
_entity.id
_entity.type
_entity.pdbx_description
1 polymer ?
#
loop_
_entity_poly.entity_id
_entity_poly.type
_entity_poly.pdbx_seq_one_letter_code
_entity_poly.pdbx_strand_id
1 'polypeptide(L)'
;MKKLVVMGLAMAMTVSMMNGVCAQPVHAAKGKGLKVALLMSGAANDQGWNQTAYEGAQKACDKYGCELAYTENLEAADISAAFADYASAGYDVVIGHGYEFGDPALEVAETYPATKFICTESDASSDNVASYVMACEQTAYVEGIIAASMTKSDKLGAIGPIQGDSLVKIVNGYEDGAKSVNPDIEVQTAWTNSFVDTQLAQEAAKAMIENGVDVIKHCANACGNGAIAAAVDADIWCQGDSYDQSSLAPENILDSAIYNLDVVIDKAIESVVDDNFEGDVYNLGMADGAVEVLLSDNLTDDVKATAQDAIDKIVSGELEVERDYTMRQ
;
A
#
# COMPACT_ATOMS: atom_id res chain seq x y z
N MET A 1 60.71 58.08 46.63
CA MET A 1 60.02 57.03 47.40
C MET A 1 58.69 56.70 46.66
N LYS A 2 58.80 55.77 45.78
CA LYS A 2 57.62 55.36 44.96
C LYS A 2 57.08 54.05 45.51
N LYS A 3 55.82 54.03 45.96
CA LYS A 3 55.14 52.85 46.42
C LYS A 3 54.67 52.03 45.23
N LEU A 4 55.08 50.79 45.17
CA LEU A 4 54.63 49.80 44.21
C LEU A 4 53.28 49.21 44.74
N VAL A 5 52.20 49.32 43.93
CA VAL A 5 50.93 48.65 44.15
C VAL A 5 50.92 47.40 43.29
N VAL A 6 50.90 46.23 43.96
CA VAL A 6 50.69 44.93 43.28
C VAL A 6 49.23 44.68 43.18
N MET A 7 48.71 44.65 41.97
CA MET A 7 47.34 44.27 41.64
C MET A 7 47.33 42.77 41.36
N GLY A 8 46.68 42.04 42.27
CA GLY A 8 46.44 40.59 42.11
C GLY A 8 45.36 40.33 41.09
N LEU A 9 45.69 39.57 40.03
CA LEU A 9 44.76 39.11 39.03
C LEU A 9 44.12 37.81 39.49
N ALA A 10 42.85 37.86 39.86
CA ALA A 10 42.04 36.67 40.13
C ALA A 10 41.63 36.00 38.81
N MET A 11 42.20 34.85 38.53
CA MET A 11 41.88 34.02 37.37
C MET A 11 40.65 33.20 37.69
N ALA A 12 39.49 33.61 37.14
CA ALA A 12 38.24 32.83 37.18
C ALA A 12 38.37 31.68 36.19
N MET A 13 38.50 30.45 36.68
CA MET A 13 38.33 29.24 35.86
C MET A 13 36.85 29.03 35.54
N THR A 14 36.46 29.32 34.30
CA THR A 14 35.19 28.85 33.76
C THR A 14 35.31 27.37 33.40
N VAL A 15 34.68 26.52 34.18
CA VAL A 15 34.50 25.11 33.84
C VAL A 15 33.48 25.04 32.72
N SER A 16 33.94 24.84 31.49
CA SER A 16 33.08 24.46 30.36
C SER A 16 32.60 23.04 30.61
N MET A 17 31.34 22.91 30.97
CA MET A 17 30.65 21.61 30.86
C MET A 17 30.53 21.24 29.38
N MET A 18 31.41 20.40 28.89
CA MET A 18 31.21 19.65 27.66
C MET A 18 30.01 18.73 27.87
N ASN A 19 28.85 19.10 27.32
CA ASN A 19 27.79 18.16 27.08
C ASN A 19 28.32 17.07 26.15
N GLY A 20 28.70 15.94 26.70
CA GLY A 20 29.00 14.74 25.96
C GLY A 20 27.71 14.33 25.25
N VAL A 21 27.64 14.62 23.95
CA VAL A 21 26.72 13.91 23.06
C VAL A 21 27.18 12.46 23.14
N CYS A 22 26.43 11.63 23.89
CA CYS A 22 26.54 10.19 23.76
C CYS A 22 26.20 9.85 22.32
N ALA A 23 27.23 9.65 21.47
CA ALA A 23 27.06 8.97 20.21
C ALA A 23 26.53 7.58 20.58
N GLN A 24 25.25 7.34 20.28
CA GLN A 24 24.71 5.99 20.32
C GLN A 24 25.60 5.15 19.38
N PRO A 25 25.96 3.92 19.77
CA PRO A 25 26.67 3.04 18.88
C PRO A 25 25.81 2.87 17.63
N VAL A 26 26.31 3.31 16.49
CA VAL A 26 25.72 2.97 15.18
C VAL A 26 25.88 1.46 15.10
N HIS A 27 24.80 0.72 15.38
CA HIS A 27 24.77 -0.70 15.09
C HIS A 27 25.05 -0.81 13.58
N ALA A 28 26.09 -1.57 13.22
CA ALA A 28 26.34 -1.88 11.82
C ALA A 28 25.02 -2.43 11.26
N ALA A 29 24.49 -1.79 10.21
CA ALA A 29 23.22 -2.18 9.60
C ALA A 29 23.32 -3.65 9.22
N LYS A 30 22.35 -4.47 9.64
CA LYS A 30 22.36 -5.94 9.47
C LYS A 30 22.45 -6.39 8.01
N GLY A 31 21.87 -5.60 7.09
CA GLY A 31 21.87 -5.86 5.65
C GLY A 31 23.09 -5.36 4.90
N LYS A 32 24.15 -4.92 5.61
CA LYS A 32 25.33 -4.34 4.96
C LYS A 32 26.00 -5.30 3.98
N GLY A 33 25.99 -4.92 2.70
CA GLY A 33 26.56 -5.68 1.60
C GLY A 33 25.56 -6.56 0.86
N LEU A 34 24.29 -6.63 1.31
CA LEU A 34 23.22 -7.26 0.52
C LEU A 34 22.88 -6.37 -0.69
N LYS A 35 22.68 -7.03 -1.83
CA LYS A 35 22.25 -6.41 -3.07
C LYS A 35 20.79 -6.75 -3.33
N VAL A 36 19.97 -5.71 -3.43
CA VAL A 36 18.53 -5.80 -3.70
C VAL A 36 18.26 -5.21 -5.08
N ALA A 37 17.48 -5.90 -5.90
CA ALA A 37 16.96 -5.38 -7.15
C ALA A 37 15.45 -5.28 -7.10
N LEU A 38 14.87 -4.22 -7.69
CA LEU A 38 13.43 -4.02 -7.84
C LEU A 38 13.09 -4.00 -9.32
N LEU A 39 12.16 -4.87 -9.73
CA LEU A 39 11.63 -4.97 -11.09
C LEU A 39 10.21 -4.42 -11.13
N MET A 40 9.92 -3.51 -12.07
CA MET A 40 8.63 -2.84 -12.19
C MET A 40 8.18 -2.80 -13.64
N SER A 41 6.87 -2.98 -13.86
CA SER A 41 6.25 -2.86 -15.20
C SER A 41 5.98 -1.41 -15.60
N GLY A 42 6.00 -0.46 -14.67
CA GLY A 42 5.85 0.97 -14.92
C GLY A 42 7.06 1.79 -14.49
N ALA A 43 6.95 3.11 -14.64
CA ALA A 43 8.02 4.05 -14.28
C ALA A 43 8.12 4.27 -12.77
N ALA A 44 9.35 4.37 -12.25
CA ALA A 44 9.61 4.65 -10.82
C ALA A 44 9.10 6.02 -10.34
N ASN A 45 8.60 6.87 -11.23
CA ASN A 45 8.04 8.19 -10.96
C ASN A 45 6.61 8.37 -11.50
N ASP A 46 5.84 7.29 -11.56
CA ASP A 46 4.47 7.27 -12.09
C ASP A 46 3.42 7.99 -11.21
N GLN A 47 3.83 8.54 -10.09
CA GLN A 47 2.99 9.15 -9.06
C GLN A 47 1.92 8.19 -8.49
N GLY A 48 2.23 6.89 -8.47
CA GLY A 48 1.29 5.85 -8.04
C GLY A 48 2.01 4.57 -7.60
N TRP A 49 1.55 3.45 -8.14
CA TRP A 49 1.90 2.09 -7.73
C TRP A 49 3.41 1.80 -7.77
N ASN A 50 4.07 2.10 -8.90
CA ASN A 50 5.50 1.82 -9.05
C ASN A 50 6.38 2.78 -8.26
N GLN A 51 6.04 4.07 -8.20
CA GLN A 51 6.77 5.04 -7.39
C GLN A 51 6.76 4.67 -5.90
N THR A 52 5.59 4.28 -5.38
CA THR A 52 5.47 3.89 -3.96
C THR A 52 6.33 2.66 -3.64
N ALA A 53 6.38 1.68 -4.55
CA ALA A 53 7.26 0.51 -4.40
C ALA A 53 8.74 0.90 -4.44
N TYR A 54 9.14 1.76 -5.37
CA TYR A 54 10.52 2.24 -5.46
C TYR A 54 10.95 3.00 -4.19
N GLU A 55 10.11 3.93 -3.72
CA GLU A 55 10.38 4.69 -2.49
C GLU A 55 10.43 3.78 -1.25
N GLY A 56 9.56 2.78 -1.18
CA GLY A 56 9.56 1.76 -0.14
C GLY A 56 10.86 0.93 -0.14
N ALA A 57 11.29 0.46 -1.31
CA ALA A 57 12.54 -0.30 -1.45
C ALA A 57 13.77 0.55 -1.11
N GLN A 58 13.80 1.82 -1.54
CA GLN A 58 14.86 2.76 -1.19
C GLN A 58 14.93 2.97 0.32
N LYS A 59 13.79 3.24 0.97
CA LYS A 59 13.68 3.45 2.41
C LYS A 59 14.14 2.22 3.20
N ALA A 60 13.73 1.01 2.78
CA ALA A 60 14.16 -0.24 3.41
C ALA A 60 15.66 -0.48 3.22
N CYS A 61 16.19 -0.27 2.01
CA CYS A 61 17.62 -0.43 1.74
C CYS A 61 18.48 0.57 2.54
N ASP A 62 18.03 1.83 2.69
CA ASP A 62 18.70 2.82 3.54
C ASP A 62 18.69 2.38 5.03
N LYS A 63 17.55 1.85 5.51
CA LYS A 63 17.37 1.35 6.89
C LYS A 63 18.32 0.20 7.21
N TYR A 64 18.46 -0.77 6.30
CA TYR A 64 19.24 -1.99 6.53
C TYR A 64 20.67 -1.89 6.00
N GLY A 65 20.99 -0.86 5.19
CA GLY A 65 22.31 -0.68 4.58
C GLY A 65 22.56 -1.59 3.39
N CYS A 66 21.52 -1.95 2.64
CA CYS A 66 21.58 -2.70 1.39
C CYS A 66 21.92 -1.79 0.20
N GLU A 67 22.38 -2.39 -0.90
CA GLU A 67 22.53 -1.70 -2.19
C GLU A 67 21.27 -1.94 -3.03
N LEU A 68 20.61 -0.86 -3.50
CA LEU A 68 19.42 -0.97 -4.36
C LEU A 68 19.79 -0.71 -5.82
N ALA A 69 19.36 -1.61 -6.71
CA ALA A 69 19.21 -1.36 -8.14
C ALA A 69 17.76 -1.56 -8.55
N TYR A 70 17.35 -1.02 -9.70
CA TYR A 70 16.01 -1.26 -10.21
C TYR A 70 15.97 -1.27 -11.74
N THR A 71 14.94 -1.91 -12.28
CA THR A 71 14.56 -1.84 -13.69
C THR A 71 13.09 -1.49 -13.78
N GLU A 72 12.80 -0.47 -14.57
CA GLU A 72 11.45 0.05 -14.78
C GLU A 72 10.98 -0.17 -16.21
N ASN A 73 9.64 -0.04 -16.44
CA ASN A 73 9.01 -0.19 -17.76
C ASN A 73 9.30 -1.56 -18.40
N LEU A 74 9.30 -2.64 -17.62
CA LEU A 74 9.48 -4.00 -18.12
C LEU A 74 8.22 -4.47 -18.83
N GLU A 75 8.40 -4.95 -20.05
CA GLU A 75 7.35 -5.68 -20.75
C GLU A 75 7.25 -7.12 -20.21
N ALA A 76 6.07 -7.72 -20.27
CA ALA A 76 5.84 -9.07 -19.74
C ALA A 76 6.80 -10.13 -20.31
N ALA A 77 7.21 -9.98 -21.58
CA ALA A 77 8.15 -10.92 -22.24
C ALA A 77 9.59 -10.82 -21.69
N ASP A 78 9.95 -9.74 -21.00
CA ASP A 78 11.32 -9.49 -20.54
C ASP A 78 11.50 -9.78 -19.04
N ILE A 79 10.43 -10.10 -18.31
CA ILE A 79 10.46 -10.26 -16.85
C ILE A 79 11.38 -11.42 -16.42
N SER A 80 11.24 -12.62 -17.02
CA SER A 80 12.11 -13.77 -16.68
C SER A 80 13.59 -13.46 -16.94
N ALA A 81 13.89 -12.77 -18.04
CA ALA A 81 15.26 -12.37 -18.36
C ALA A 81 15.81 -11.38 -17.32
N ALA A 82 15.04 -10.40 -16.90
CA ALA A 82 15.44 -9.43 -15.90
C ALA A 82 15.72 -10.07 -14.53
N PHE A 83 14.88 -11.02 -14.09
CA PHE A 83 15.14 -11.82 -12.89
C PHE A 83 16.47 -12.60 -12.99
N ALA A 84 16.70 -13.29 -14.13
CA ALA A 84 17.91 -14.07 -14.36
C ALA A 84 19.16 -13.18 -14.42
N ASP A 85 19.08 -12.00 -15.02
CA ASP A 85 20.19 -11.06 -15.13
C ASP A 85 20.66 -10.60 -13.75
N TYR A 86 19.76 -10.18 -12.86
CA TYR A 86 20.12 -9.79 -11.50
C TYR A 86 20.63 -10.97 -10.66
N ALA A 87 19.96 -12.12 -10.73
CA ALA A 87 20.41 -13.31 -10.01
C ALA A 87 21.81 -13.76 -10.46
N SER A 88 22.09 -13.77 -11.78
CA SER A 88 23.41 -14.10 -12.33
C SER A 88 24.49 -13.08 -11.98
N ALA A 89 24.10 -11.80 -11.77
CA ALA A 89 24.99 -10.73 -11.31
C ALA A 89 25.27 -10.79 -9.79
N GLY A 90 24.70 -11.79 -9.07
CA GLY A 90 24.93 -12.02 -7.65
C GLY A 90 24.16 -11.06 -6.75
N TYR A 91 22.95 -10.72 -7.13
CA TYR A 91 22.01 -10.07 -6.23
C TYR A 91 21.42 -11.08 -5.24
N ASP A 92 21.32 -10.68 -3.97
CA ASP A 92 20.83 -11.52 -2.89
C ASP A 92 19.30 -11.61 -2.90
N VAL A 93 18.65 -10.48 -3.27
CA VAL A 93 17.20 -10.33 -3.33
C VAL A 93 16.81 -9.70 -4.66
N VAL A 94 15.83 -10.29 -5.34
CA VAL A 94 15.20 -9.68 -6.52
C VAL A 94 13.69 -9.60 -6.30
N ILE A 95 13.16 -8.39 -6.27
CA ILE A 95 11.75 -8.09 -6.02
C ILE A 95 11.05 -7.84 -7.34
N GLY A 96 10.02 -8.61 -7.68
CA GLY A 96 9.09 -8.35 -8.78
C GLY A 96 7.83 -7.67 -8.25
N HIS A 97 7.53 -6.46 -8.74
CA HIS A 97 6.45 -5.66 -8.23
C HIS A 97 5.20 -5.76 -9.11
N GLY A 98 4.31 -6.68 -8.72
CA GLY A 98 3.04 -6.96 -9.39
C GLY A 98 2.77 -8.46 -9.52
N TYR A 99 1.51 -8.83 -9.71
CA TYR A 99 1.10 -10.24 -9.82
C TYR A 99 1.76 -10.96 -11.01
N GLU A 100 2.04 -10.23 -12.09
CA GLU A 100 2.65 -10.74 -13.32
C GLU A 100 4.09 -11.23 -13.16
N PHE A 101 4.73 -10.91 -12.02
CA PHE A 101 6.09 -11.32 -11.72
C PHE A 101 6.18 -12.71 -11.09
N GLY A 102 5.07 -13.30 -10.61
CA GLY A 102 5.08 -14.55 -9.86
C GLY A 102 5.58 -15.76 -10.65
N ASP A 103 4.92 -16.09 -11.75
CA ASP A 103 5.31 -17.22 -12.61
C ASP A 103 6.75 -17.08 -13.15
N PRO A 104 7.18 -15.90 -13.67
CA PRO A 104 8.57 -15.70 -14.05
C PRO A 104 9.57 -15.88 -12.91
N ALA A 105 9.23 -15.48 -11.68
CA ALA A 105 10.09 -15.69 -10.52
C ALA A 105 10.26 -17.19 -10.22
N LEU A 106 9.18 -17.98 -10.24
CA LEU A 106 9.23 -19.43 -10.03
C LEU A 106 10.13 -20.12 -11.08
N GLU A 107 9.99 -19.74 -12.35
CA GLU A 107 10.80 -20.29 -13.44
C GLU A 107 12.30 -20.05 -13.21
N VAL A 108 12.69 -18.84 -12.84
CA VAL A 108 14.08 -18.44 -12.66
C VAL A 108 14.66 -18.97 -11.35
N ALA A 109 13.87 -19.07 -10.30
CA ALA A 109 14.28 -19.49 -8.96
C ALA A 109 14.89 -20.89 -8.93
N GLU A 110 14.43 -21.83 -9.77
CA GLU A 110 14.99 -23.17 -9.89
C GLU A 110 16.47 -23.15 -10.28
N THR A 111 16.88 -22.16 -11.10
CA THR A 111 18.27 -22.04 -11.59
C THR A 111 19.16 -21.29 -10.59
N TYR A 112 18.58 -20.42 -9.76
CA TYR A 112 19.33 -19.56 -8.84
C TYR A 112 18.91 -19.75 -7.38
N PRO A 113 19.14 -20.90 -6.76
CA PRO A 113 18.64 -21.23 -5.41
C PRO A 113 19.25 -20.38 -4.28
N ALA A 114 20.35 -19.67 -4.54
CA ALA A 114 20.96 -18.77 -3.56
C ALA A 114 20.29 -17.38 -3.49
N THR A 115 19.65 -16.95 -4.58
CA THR A 115 18.92 -15.69 -4.66
C THR A 115 17.51 -15.85 -4.08
N LYS A 116 17.05 -14.88 -3.29
CA LYS A 116 15.67 -14.79 -2.82
C LYS A 116 14.85 -13.95 -3.77
N PHE A 117 13.78 -14.52 -4.27
CA PHE A 117 12.82 -13.85 -5.13
C PHE A 117 11.60 -13.46 -4.31
N ILE A 118 11.19 -12.20 -4.42
CA ILE A 118 10.04 -11.67 -3.71
C ILE A 118 9.07 -11.11 -4.75
N CYS A 119 7.79 -11.47 -4.65
CA CYS A 119 6.75 -10.92 -5.52
C CYS A 119 5.72 -10.17 -4.67
N THR A 120 5.26 -9.03 -5.13
CA THR A 120 4.10 -8.37 -4.53
C THR A 120 2.83 -8.75 -5.27
N GLU A 121 1.70 -8.86 -4.55
CA GLU A 121 0.36 -9.18 -5.11
C GLU A 121 0.31 -10.48 -5.94
N SER A 122 1.15 -11.46 -5.63
CA SER A 122 1.21 -12.77 -6.28
C SER A 122 0.91 -13.90 -5.29
N ASP A 123 0.58 -15.07 -5.78
CA ASP A 123 0.43 -16.32 -5.02
C ASP A 123 1.61 -17.31 -5.23
N ALA A 124 2.64 -16.88 -5.96
CA ALA A 124 3.81 -17.70 -6.23
C ALA A 124 4.64 -17.92 -4.97
N SER A 125 4.99 -19.18 -4.67
CA SER A 125 5.89 -19.52 -3.57
C SER A 125 6.70 -20.78 -3.86
N SER A 126 7.95 -20.81 -3.39
CA SER A 126 8.85 -21.98 -3.41
C SER A 126 9.93 -21.78 -2.33
N ASP A 127 10.89 -22.70 -2.20
CA ASP A 127 11.96 -22.61 -1.18
C ASP A 127 12.71 -21.26 -1.17
N ASN A 128 12.76 -20.56 -2.31
CA ASN A 128 13.43 -19.27 -2.47
C ASN A 128 12.56 -18.21 -3.17
N VAL A 129 11.25 -18.43 -3.29
CA VAL A 129 10.27 -17.45 -3.76
C VAL A 129 9.25 -17.20 -2.66
N ALA A 130 9.03 -15.95 -2.29
CA ALA A 130 7.96 -15.55 -1.39
C ALA A 130 7.10 -14.44 -2.02
N SER A 131 5.80 -14.51 -1.78
CA SER A 131 4.87 -13.47 -2.19
C SER A 131 4.34 -12.70 -0.98
N TYR A 132 4.18 -11.37 -1.14
CA TYR A 132 3.64 -10.48 -0.13
C TYR A 132 2.42 -9.77 -0.70
N VAL A 133 1.26 -10.08 -0.14
CA VAL A 133 -0.05 -9.64 -0.63
C VAL A 133 -0.71 -8.74 0.39
N MET A 134 -1.21 -7.59 -0.03
CA MET A 134 -1.98 -6.70 0.84
C MET A 134 -3.42 -7.20 0.99
N ALA A 135 -3.92 -7.18 2.22
CA ALA A 135 -5.30 -7.53 2.53
C ALA A 135 -6.23 -6.33 2.28
N CYS A 136 -6.26 -5.84 1.03
CA CYS A 136 -7.08 -4.70 0.63
C CYS A 136 -8.59 -4.94 0.79
N GLU A 137 -9.02 -6.21 0.85
CA GLU A 137 -10.40 -6.59 1.20
C GLU A 137 -10.80 -6.09 2.60
N GLN A 138 -9.85 -5.92 3.51
CA GLN A 138 -10.11 -5.39 4.85
C GLN A 138 -10.48 -3.90 4.82
N THR A 139 -9.76 -3.09 4.05
CA THR A 139 -10.13 -1.67 3.87
C THR A 139 -11.46 -1.55 3.17
N ALA A 140 -11.66 -2.32 2.11
CA ALA A 140 -12.89 -2.32 1.34
C ALA A 140 -14.12 -2.71 2.20
N TYR A 141 -13.97 -3.67 3.12
CA TYR A 141 -15.03 -4.03 4.06
C TYR A 141 -15.43 -2.84 4.96
N VAL A 142 -14.45 -2.14 5.52
CA VAL A 142 -14.71 -0.94 6.34
C VAL A 142 -15.34 0.17 5.51
N GLU A 143 -14.86 0.41 4.29
CA GLU A 143 -15.45 1.37 3.34
C GLU A 143 -16.90 1.01 2.99
N GLY A 144 -17.21 -0.30 2.85
CA GLY A 144 -18.58 -0.79 2.67
C GLY A 144 -19.49 -0.46 3.85
N ILE A 145 -19.01 -0.63 5.09
CA ILE A 145 -19.72 -0.21 6.31
C ILE A 145 -20.00 1.30 6.30
N ILE A 146 -18.99 2.10 5.96
CA ILE A 146 -19.13 3.56 5.87
C ILE A 146 -20.17 3.94 4.81
N ALA A 147 -20.06 3.38 3.61
CA ALA A 147 -20.97 3.66 2.51
C ALA A 147 -22.43 3.30 2.86
N ALA A 148 -22.66 2.12 3.45
CA ALA A 148 -23.97 1.71 3.89
C ALA A 148 -24.56 2.59 5.00
N SER A 149 -23.70 3.18 5.83
CA SER A 149 -24.13 4.11 6.88
C SER A 149 -24.44 5.52 6.37
N MET A 150 -23.91 5.89 5.19
CA MET A 150 -24.02 7.23 4.61
C MET A 150 -25.02 7.34 3.45
N THR A 151 -25.32 6.22 2.77
CA THR A 151 -26.30 6.19 1.66
C THR A 151 -27.70 6.55 2.12
N LYS A 152 -28.48 7.13 1.22
CA LYS A 152 -29.90 7.41 1.38
C LYS A 152 -30.76 6.59 0.41
N SER A 153 -30.12 6.04 -0.61
CA SER A 153 -30.79 5.29 -1.68
C SER A 153 -30.73 3.77 -1.49
N ASP A 154 -29.91 3.28 -0.56
CA ASP A 154 -29.51 1.88 -0.40
C ASP A 154 -28.84 1.31 -1.68
N LYS A 155 -28.27 2.18 -2.52
CA LYS A 155 -27.57 1.81 -3.75
C LYS A 155 -26.17 2.36 -3.77
N LEU A 156 -25.21 1.47 -3.88
CA LEU A 156 -23.79 1.77 -3.92
C LEU A 156 -23.19 1.42 -5.28
N GLY A 157 -22.10 2.09 -5.63
CA GLY A 157 -21.31 1.79 -6.83
C GLY A 157 -19.90 1.35 -6.48
N ALA A 158 -19.39 0.34 -7.20
CA ALA A 158 -17.99 -0.10 -7.15
C ALA A 158 -17.41 -0.13 -8.55
N ILE A 159 -16.29 0.57 -8.78
CA ILE A 159 -15.66 0.67 -10.10
C ILE A 159 -14.24 0.13 -10.00
N GLY A 160 -13.97 -0.97 -10.72
CA GLY A 160 -12.67 -1.60 -10.85
C GLY A 160 -12.07 -1.44 -12.26
N PRO A 161 -10.73 -1.66 -12.41
CA PRO A 161 -10.07 -1.54 -13.70
C PRO A 161 -10.22 -2.82 -14.54
N ILE A 162 -9.97 -3.99 -13.94
CA ILE A 162 -10.04 -5.30 -14.59
C ILE A 162 -10.60 -6.35 -13.62
N GLN A 163 -11.08 -7.46 -14.17
CA GLN A 163 -11.56 -8.60 -13.40
C GLN A 163 -10.40 -9.54 -13.03
N GLY A 164 -9.50 -9.07 -12.17
CA GLY A 164 -8.41 -9.86 -11.60
C GLY A 164 -8.64 -10.16 -10.12
N ASP A 165 -8.12 -11.26 -9.62
CA ASP A 165 -8.33 -11.76 -8.26
C ASP A 165 -8.04 -10.70 -7.19
N SER A 166 -6.92 -9.97 -7.32
CA SER A 166 -6.54 -8.90 -6.40
C SER A 166 -7.55 -7.74 -6.32
N LEU A 167 -8.38 -7.56 -7.35
CA LEU A 167 -9.37 -6.50 -7.45
C LEU A 167 -10.78 -7.01 -7.15
N VAL A 168 -11.07 -8.26 -7.52
CA VAL A 168 -12.36 -8.91 -7.21
C VAL A 168 -12.57 -9.02 -5.70
N LYS A 169 -11.51 -9.42 -4.94
CA LYS A 169 -11.57 -9.47 -3.47
C LYS A 169 -11.90 -8.11 -2.83
N ILE A 170 -11.44 -6.99 -3.42
CA ILE A 170 -11.74 -5.64 -2.95
C ILE A 170 -13.24 -5.33 -3.13
N VAL A 171 -13.77 -5.58 -4.34
CA VAL A 171 -15.18 -5.34 -4.64
C VAL A 171 -16.08 -6.22 -3.77
N ASN A 172 -15.72 -7.49 -3.57
CA ASN A 172 -16.47 -8.42 -2.71
C ASN A 172 -16.40 -7.99 -1.24
N GLY A 173 -15.23 -7.60 -0.74
CA GLY A 173 -15.08 -7.07 0.62
C GLY A 173 -15.95 -5.84 0.86
N TYR A 174 -16.00 -4.93 -0.11
CA TYR A 174 -16.87 -3.75 -0.05
C TYR A 174 -18.37 -4.13 0.04
N GLU A 175 -18.81 -5.05 -0.80
CA GLU A 175 -20.20 -5.54 -0.76
C GLU A 175 -20.50 -6.22 0.57
N ASP A 176 -19.60 -7.05 1.09
CA ASP A 176 -19.80 -7.76 2.35
C ASP A 176 -19.86 -6.79 3.55
N GLY A 177 -18.99 -5.78 3.56
CA GLY A 177 -19.04 -4.71 4.54
C GLY A 177 -20.35 -3.94 4.50
N ALA A 178 -20.82 -3.57 3.31
CA ALA A 178 -22.09 -2.88 3.15
C ALA A 178 -23.28 -3.74 3.61
N LYS A 179 -23.32 -5.01 3.21
CA LYS A 179 -24.36 -5.97 3.60
C LYS A 179 -24.34 -6.35 5.08
N SER A 180 -23.21 -6.18 5.77
CA SER A 180 -23.15 -6.37 7.23
C SER A 180 -23.97 -5.32 7.99
N VAL A 181 -24.16 -4.14 7.40
CA VAL A 181 -24.99 -3.04 7.94
C VAL A 181 -26.44 -3.15 7.45
N ASN A 182 -26.62 -3.32 6.15
CA ASN A 182 -27.94 -3.46 5.53
C ASN A 182 -27.93 -4.61 4.51
N PRO A 183 -28.50 -5.78 4.84
CA PRO A 183 -28.52 -6.94 3.95
C PRO A 183 -29.22 -6.73 2.60
N ASP A 184 -30.10 -5.74 2.52
CA ASP A 184 -30.90 -5.43 1.32
C ASP A 184 -30.22 -4.40 0.40
N ILE A 185 -28.98 -3.95 0.75
CA ILE A 185 -28.27 -2.95 -0.03
C ILE A 185 -27.86 -3.48 -1.41
N GLU A 186 -28.00 -2.67 -2.44
CA GLU A 186 -27.61 -3.00 -3.80
C GLU A 186 -26.23 -2.42 -4.10
N VAL A 187 -25.29 -3.25 -4.56
CA VAL A 187 -23.98 -2.80 -5.04
C VAL A 187 -23.88 -3.02 -6.55
N GLN A 188 -23.80 -1.94 -7.32
CA GLN A 188 -23.59 -1.99 -8.76
C GLN A 188 -22.09 -2.00 -9.04
N THR A 189 -21.59 -2.97 -9.81
CA THR A 189 -20.17 -3.08 -10.16
C THR A 189 -19.95 -2.81 -11.63
N ALA A 190 -18.89 -2.06 -11.96
CA ALA A 190 -18.42 -1.85 -13.33
C ALA A 190 -16.90 -2.06 -13.44
N TRP A 191 -16.48 -2.62 -14.57
CA TRP A 191 -15.06 -2.86 -14.90
C TRP A 191 -14.70 -2.06 -16.14
N THR A 192 -13.76 -1.10 -15.98
CA THR A 192 -13.40 -0.15 -17.04
C THR A 192 -12.44 -0.71 -18.09
N ASN A 193 -11.77 -1.83 -17.81
CA ASN A 193 -10.67 -2.38 -18.61
C ASN A 193 -9.50 -1.38 -18.80
N SER A 194 -9.30 -0.48 -17.83
CA SER A 194 -8.22 0.51 -17.84
C SER A 194 -7.83 0.93 -16.44
N PHE A 195 -6.53 1.11 -16.22
CA PHE A 195 -5.96 1.69 -14.99
C PHE A 195 -5.74 3.21 -15.09
N VAL A 196 -5.86 3.78 -16.30
CA VAL A 196 -5.42 5.16 -16.56
C VAL A 196 -6.48 6.04 -17.26
N ASP A 197 -7.42 5.47 -18.01
CA ASP A 197 -8.42 6.25 -18.76
C ASP A 197 -9.56 6.71 -17.83
N THR A 198 -9.45 7.95 -17.35
CA THR A 198 -10.42 8.55 -16.43
C THR A 198 -11.82 8.71 -17.05
N GLN A 199 -11.94 8.82 -18.37
CA GLN A 199 -13.24 8.98 -19.03
C GLN A 199 -14.10 7.72 -18.87
N LEU A 200 -13.49 6.52 -18.93
CA LEU A 200 -14.24 5.26 -18.78
C LEU A 200 -14.85 5.14 -17.38
N ALA A 201 -14.10 5.49 -16.32
CA ALA A 201 -14.65 5.48 -14.96
C ALA A 201 -15.70 6.57 -14.76
N GLN A 202 -15.53 7.74 -15.37
CA GLN A 202 -16.53 8.82 -15.31
C GLN A 202 -17.85 8.41 -15.98
N GLU A 203 -17.79 7.76 -17.14
CA GLU A 203 -18.98 7.26 -17.84
C GLU A 203 -19.70 6.16 -17.03
N ALA A 204 -18.93 5.22 -16.46
CA ALA A 204 -19.48 4.18 -15.59
C ALA A 204 -20.16 4.78 -14.35
N ALA A 205 -19.50 5.72 -13.68
CA ALA A 205 -20.06 6.39 -12.51
C ALA A 205 -21.35 7.16 -12.86
N LYS A 206 -21.40 7.90 -13.96
CA LYS A 206 -22.61 8.60 -14.42
C LYS A 206 -23.78 7.66 -14.65
N ALA A 207 -23.54 6.49 -15.28
CA ALA A 207 -24.58 5.48 -15.47
C ALA A 207 -25.10 4.92 -14.14
N MET A 208 -24.22 4.71 -13.15
CA MET A 208 -24.62 4.28 -11.81
C MET A 208 -25.46 5.36 -11.09
N ILE A 209 -25.05 6.62 -11.18
CA ILE A 209 -25.77 7.77 -10.59
C ILE A 209 -27.17 7.90 -11.20
N GLU A 210 -27.30 7.74 -12.53
CA GLU A 210 -28.59 7.72 -13.21
C GLU A 210 -29.50 6.58 -12.72
N ASN A 211 -28.93 5.47 -12.25
CA ASN A 211 -29.65 4.36 -11.63
C ASN A 211 -29.93 4.54 -10.12
N GLY A 212 -29.56 5.70 -9.57
CA GLY A 212 -29.83 6.09 -8.20
C GLY A 212 -28.73 5.74 -7.19
N VAL A 213 -27.54 5.40 -7.64
CA VAL A 213 -26.36 5.26 -6.75
C VAL A 213 -26.01 6.63 -6.15
N ASP A 214 -25.77 6.68 -4.85
CA ASP A 214 -25.42 7.91 -4.12
C ASP A 214 -24.12 7.83 -3.30
N VAL A 215 -23.42 6.69 -3.35
CA VAL A 215 -22.05 6.52 -2.87
C VAL A 215 -21.27 5.68 -3.87
N ILE A 216 -20.10 6.15 -4.31
CA ILE A 216 -19.25 5.44 -5.27
C ILE A 216 -17.86 5.21 -4.68
N LYS A 217 -17.44 3.93 -4.65
CA LYS A 217 -16.06 3.51 -4.46
C LYS A 217 -15.39 3.19 -5.79
N HIS A 218 -14.08 3.42 -5.88
CA HIS A 218 -13.27 2.85 -6.95
C HIS A 218 -12.05 2.11 -6.37
N CYS A 219 -11.49 1.21 -7.17
CA CYS A 219 -10.17 0.58 -6.97
C CYS A 219 -9.39 0.55 -8.29
N ALA A 220 -9.46 1.66 -9.05
CA ALA A 220 -9.06 1.70 -10.46
C ALA A 220 -7.84 2.61 -10.71
N ASN A 221 -7.02 2.86 -9.70
CA ASN A 221 -5.84 3.73 -9.77
C ASN A 221 -6.20 5.09 -10.40
N ALA A 222 -5.38 5.63 -11.31
CA ALA A 222 -5.63 6.94 -11.96
C ALA A 222 -6.96 7.00 -12.73
N CYS A 223 -7.43 5.89 -13.31
CA CYS A 223 -8.74 5.80 -13.96
C CYS A 223 -9.87 6.19 -13.00
N GLY A 224 -9.78 5.79 -11.72
CA GLY A 224 -10.78 6.06 -10.68
C GLY A 224 -11.02 7.54 -10.38
N ASN A 225 -10.07 8.44 -10.70
CA ASN A 225 -10.27 9.88 -10.58
C ASN A 225 -11.47 10.39 -11.40
N GLY A 226 -11.82 9.67 -12.49
CA GLY A 226 -13.03 9.95 -13.26
C GLY A 226 -14.32 9.68 -12.48
N ALA A 227 -14.34 8.63 -11.64
CA ALA A 227 -15.47 8.34 -10.78
C ALA A 227 -15.65 9.41 -9.70
N ILE A 228 -14.54 9.86 -9.08
CA ILE A 228 -14.55 10.97 -8.12
C ILE A 228 -15.11 12.24 -8.78
N ALA A 229 -14.64 12.57 -10.00
CA ALA A 229 -15.13 13.75 -10.72
C ALA A 229 -16.65 13.66 -11.02
N ALA A 230 -17.16 12.48 -11.40
CA ALA A 230 -18.60 12.28 -11.62
C ALA A 230 -19.41 12.43 -10.31
N ALA A 231 -18.89 11.94 -9.20
CA ALA A 231 -19.53 12.09 -7.88
C ALA A 231 -19.59 13.55 -7.45
N VAL A 232 -18.54 14.33 -7.65
CA VAL A 232 -18.51 15.78 -7.41
C VAL A 232 -19.54 16.51 -8.28
N ASP A 233 -19.57 16.21 -9.59
CA ASP A 233 -20.54 16.82 -10.53
C ASP A 233 -22.00 16.56 -10.12
N ALA A 234 -22.28 15.44 -9.48
CA ALA A 234 -23.62 15.01 -9.06
C ALA A 234 -23.93 15.32 -7.59
N ASP A 235 -23.01 15.90 -6.83
CA ASP A 235 -23.13 16.19 -5.40
C ASP A 235 -23.50 14.95 -4.57
N ILE A 236 -22.82 13.82 -4.86
CA ILE A 236 -22.93 12.57 -4.12
C ILE A 236 -21.61 12.22 -3.44
N TRP A 237 -21.64 11.19 -2.58
CA TRP A 237 -20.46 10.72 -1.87
C TRP A 237 -19.55 9.85 -2.74
N CYS A 238 -18.25 9.91 -2.47
CA CYS A 238 -17.25 9.01 -3.05
C CYS A 238 -16.21 8.60 -2.01
N GLN A 239 -15.46 7.54 -2.32
CA GLN A 239 -14.41 6.98 -1.48
C GLN A 239 -13.13 6.87 -2.30
N GLY A 240 -11.99 7.20 -1.66
CA GLY A 240 -10.68 7.21 -2.28
C GLY A 240 -10.00 5.84 -2.22
N ASP A 241 -8.94 5.67 -3.03
CA ASP A 241 -8.22 4.40 -3.15
C ASP A 241 -6.71 4.62 -3.23
N SER A 242 -5.94 3.71 -2.67
CA SER A 242 -4.48 3.61 -2.67
C SER A 242 -3.75 4.68 -1.86
N TYR A 243 -4.23 5.90 -1.81
CA TYR A 243 -3.65 7.04 -1.07
C TYR A 243 -4.72 8.06 -0.68
N ASP A 244 -4.36 9.03 0.16
CA ASP A 244 -5.28 10.10 0.57
C ASP A 244 -5.73 10.94 -0.63
N GLN A 245 -6.97 10.72 -1.06
CA GLN A 245 -7.60 11.44 -2.16
C GLN A 245 -8.54 12.58 -1.69
N SER A 246 -8.56 12.91 -0.41
CA SER A 246 -9.42 13.95 0.16
C SER A 246 -9.28 15.31 -0.53
N SER A 247 -8.08 15.63 -1.03
CA SER A 247 -7.80 16.86 -1.76
C SER A 247 -8.47 16.96 -3.13
N LEU A 248 -8.86 15.83 -3.74
CA LEU A 248 -9.54 15.79 -5.04
C LEU A 248 -11.01 16.19 -4.93
N ALA A 249 -11.67 15.85 -3.82
CA ALA A 249 -13.07 16.16 -3.57
C ALA A 249 -13.32 16.37 -2.05
N PRO A 250 -12.85 17.51 -1.46
CA PRO A 250 -12.86 17.69 -0.01
C PRO A 250 -14.24 17.62 0.63
N GLU A 251 -15.29 17.94 -0.13
CA GLU A 251 -16.68 17.96 0.35
C GLU A 251 -17.45 16.65 0.04
N ASN A 252 -16.85 15.73 -0.76
CA ASN A 252 -17.53 14.52 -1.23
C ASN A 252 -16.83 13.23 -0.82
N ILE A 253 -15.53 13.28 -0.44
CA ILE A 253 -14.78 12.08 0.01
C ILE A 253 -15.20 11.74 1.44
N LEU A 254 -15.65 10.49 1.65
CA LEU A 254 -15.98 9.94 2.96
C LEU A 254 -14.73 9.39 3.68
N ASP A 255 -13.88 8.72 2.93
CA ASP A 255 -12.66 8.07 3.40
C ASP A 255 -11.72 7.78 2.21
N SER A 256 -10.52 7.30 2.52
CA SER A 256 -9.60 6.76 1.51
C SER A 256 -8.95 5.50 2.05
N ALA A 257 -8.97 4.42 1.25
CA ALA A 257 -8.13 3.26 1.49
C ALA A 257 -6.66 3.64 1.22
N ILE A 258 -5.77 3.34 2.14
CA ILE A 258 -4.34 3.60 2.05
C ILE A 258 -3.59 2.27 1.95
N TYR A 259 -2.70 2.15 0.97
CA TYR A 259 -1.88 0.98 0.73
C TYR A 259 -0.41 1.30 0.99
N ASN A 260 0.09 0.81 2.13
CA ASN A 260 1.44 1.09 2.63
C ASN A 260 2.44 0.08 2.05
N LEU A 261 2.76 0.21 0.76
CA LEU A 261 3.73 -0.65 0.07
C LEU A 261 5.13 -0.59 0.70
N ASP A 262 5.48 0.53 1.32
CA ASP A 262 6.75 0.65 2.04
C ASP A 262 6.82 -0.32 3.23
N VAL A 263 5.72 -0.56 3.94
CA VAL A 263 5.62 -1.57 5.01
C VAL A 263 5.77 -2.98 4.44
N VAL A 264 5.12 -3.26 3.31
CA VAL A 264 5.17 -4.58 2.64
C VAL A 264 6.59 -4.91 2.21
N ILE A 265 7.25 -3.98 1.51
CA ILE A 265 8.61 -4.15 1.00
C ILE A 265 9.63 -4.17 2.14
N ASP A 266 9.44 -3.35 3.18
CA ASP A 266 10.29 -3.35 4.37
C ASP A 266 10.28 -4.73 5.05
N LYS A 267 9.10 -5.33 5.28
CA LYS A 267 8.97 -6.68 5.85
C LYS A 267 9.61 -7.75 4.96
N ALA A 268 9.44 -7.64 3.64
CA ALA A 268 10.03 -8.58 2.70
C ALA A 268 11.56 -8.55 2.74
N ILE A 269 12.18 -7.36 2.72
CA ILE A 269 13.63 -7.21 2.83
C ILE A 269 14.12 -7.61 4.23
N GLU A 270 13.38 -7.25 5.29
CA GLU A 270 13.70 -7.61 6.68
C GLU A 270 13.83 -9.12 6.86
N SER A 271 12.95 -9.90 6.23
CA SER A 271 13.00 -11.37 6.32
C SER A 271 14.32 -11.96 5.84
N VAL A 272 14.92 -11.38 4.80
CA VAL A 272 16.22 -11.80 4.28
C VAL A 272 17.37 -11.26 5.15
N VAL A 273 17.28 -10.01 5.58
CA VAL A 273 18.28 -9.36 6.44
C VAL A 273 18.42 -10.07 7.79
N ASP A 274 17.31 -10.58 8.33
CA ASP A 274 17.25 -11.27 9.62
C ASP A 274 17.47 -12.79 9.51
N ASP A 275 17.78 -13.30 8.29
CA ASP A 275 18.00 -14.72 7.99
C ASP A 275 16.81 -15.61 8.40
N ASN A 276 15.59 -15.07 8.23
CA ASN A 276 14.33 -15.76 8.52
C ASN A 276 13.39 -15.83 7.31
N PHE A 277 13.94 -15.72 6.08
CA PHE A 277 13.18 -15.86 4.86
C PHE A 277 12.62 -17.28 4.75
N GLU A 278 11.33 -17.38 4.56
CA GLU A 278 10.62 -18.60 4.20
C GLU A 278 9.85 -18.35 2.90
N GLY A 279 9.84 -19.34 2.02
CA GLY A 279 9.11 -19.26 0.76
C GLY A 279 7.64 -19.59 0.99
N ASP A 280 6.84 -18.55 1.18
CA ASP A 280 5.40 -18.64 1.44
C ASP A 280 4.64 -17.44 0.85
N VAL A 281 3.33 -17.43 0.98
CA VAL A 281 2.45 -16.31 0.63
C VAL A 281 2.03 -15.58 1.90
N TYR A 282 2.62 -14.41 2.13
CA TYR A 282 2.35 -13.57 3.28
C TYR A 282 1.23 -12.59 2.98
N ASN A 283 0.17 -12.63 3.80
CA ASN A 283 -0.93 -11.70 3.67
C ASN A 283 -0.82 -10.65 4.77
N LEU A 284 -0.55 -9.40 4.36
CA LEU A 284 -0.32 -8.28 5.26
C LEU A 284 -1.55 -7.38 5.28
N GLY A 285 -2.14 -7.23 6.45
CA GLY A 285 -3.39 -6.49 6.64
C GLY A 285 -3.25 -5.24 7.50
N MET A 286 -4.38 -4.81 8.06
CA MET A 286 -4.44 -3.66 8.98
C MET A 286 -3.60 -3.90 10.23
N ALA A 287 -3.58 -5.13 10.76
CA ALA A 287 -2.77 -5.50 11.93
C ALA A 287 -1.26 -5.34 11.70
N ASP A 288 -0.83 -5.41 10.44
CA ASP A 288 0.55 -5.23 10.01
C ASP A 288 0.89 -3.78 9.66
N GLY A 289 -0.11 -2.92 9.55
CA GLY A 289 0.02 -1.57 9.03
C GLY A 289 0.22 -1.50 7.52
N ALA A 290 -0.02 -2.60 6.80
CA ALA A 290 0.12 -2.65 5.35
C ALA A 290 -1.04 -1.98 4.62
N VAL A 291 -2.22 -1.95 5.24
CA VAL A 291 -3.40 -1.25 4.73
C VAL A 291 -4.12 -0.53 5.87
N GLU A 292 -4.73 0.62 5.58
CA GLU A 292 -5.49 1.41 6.54
C GLU A 292 -6.64 2.17 5.86
N VAL A 293 -7.61 2.65 6.62
CA VAL A 293 -8.69 3.53 6.13
C VAL A 293 -8.52 4.89 6.78
N LEU A 294 -8.30 5.91 5.98
CA LEU A 294 -8.23 7.30 6.41
C LEU A 294 -9.64 7.92 6.39
N LEU A 295 -10.20 8.16 7.57
CA LEU A 295 -11.54 8.71 7.72
C LEU A 295 -11.55 10.23 7.52
N SER A 296 -12.48 10.76 6.72
CA SER A 296 -12.60 12.20 6.47
C SER A 296 -13.46 12.91 7.53
N ASP A 297 -13.43 14.25 7.48
CA ASP A 297 -14.29 15.09 8.32
C ASP A 297 -15.76 15.16 7.84
N ASN A 298 -16.06 14.62 6.66
CA ASN A 298 -17.43 14.52 6.14
C ASN A 298 -18.28 13.46 6.86
N LEU A 299 -17.64 12.54 7.57
CA LEU A 299 -18.31 11.51 8.35
C LEU A 299 -18.87 12.07 9.66
N THR A 300 -20.06 11.61 10.05
CA THR A 300 -20.59 11.89 11.40
C THR A 300 -19.79 11.13 12.46
N ASP A 301 -19.83 11.60 13.71
CA ASP A 301 -19.14 10.95 14.83
C ASP A 301 -19.61 9.49 15.01
N ASP A 302 -20.90 9.21 14.80
CA ASP A 302 -21.45 7.85 14.91
C ASP A 302 -20.90 6.93 13.83
N VAL A 303 -20.75 7.40 12.58
CA VAL A 303 -20.18 6.61 11.48
C VAL A 303 -18.70 6.40 11.69
N LYS A 304 -17.96 7.44 12.14
CA LYS A 304 -16.54 7.29 12.53
C LYS A 304 -16.35 6.24 13.62
N ALA A 305 -17.21 6.24 14.64
CA ALA A 305 -17.16 5.26 15.73
C ALA A 305 -17.46 3.83 15.23
N THR A 306 -18.43 3.67 14.31
CA THR A 306 -18.75 2.36 13.72
C THR A 306 -17.60 1.83 12.85
N ALA A 307 -16.99 2.68 12.03
CA ALA A 307 -15.85 2.33 11.21
C ALA A 307 -14.64 1.94 12.09
N GLN A 308 -14.36 2.72 13.15
CA GLN A 308 -13.27 2.43 14.08
C GLN A 308 -13.47 1.11 14.83
N ASP A 309 -14.70 0.78 15.27
CA ASP A 309 -15.01 -0.51 15.90
C ASP A 309 -14.73 -1.67 14.94
N ALA A 310 -15.08 -1.54 13.66
CA ALA A 310 -14.76 -2.55 12.65
C ALA A 310 -13.23 -2.69 12.43
N ILE A 311 -12.51 -1.58 12.33
CA ILE A 311 -11.04 -1.57 12.23
C ILE A 311 -10.41 -2.27 13.44
N ASP A 312 -10.83 -1.92 14.65
CA ASP A 312 -10.29 -2.49 15.89
C ASP A 312 -10.54 -4.02 15.96
N LYS A 313 -11.71 -4.48 15.52
CA LYS A 313 -12.04 -5.91 15.44
C LYS A 313 -11.21 -6.64 14.38
N ILE A 314 -10.96 -6.03 13.23
CA ILE A 314 -10.09 -6.61 12.20
C ILE A 314 -8.64 -6.69 12.71
N VAL A 315 -8.13 -5.62 13.30
CA VAL A 315 -6.77 -5.57 13.86
C VAL A 315 -6.56 -6.58 14.99
N SER A 316 -7.58 -6.78 15.84
CA SER A 316 -7.51 -7.77 16.92
C SER A 316 -7.77 -9.21 16.47
N GLY A 317 -8.22 -9.44 15.24
CA GLY A 317 -8.61 -10.75 14.73
C GLY A 317 -9.98 -11.23 15.21
N GLU A 318 -10.77 -10.36 15.87
CA GLU A 318 -12.17 -10.67 16.25
C GLU A 318 -13.09 -10.74 15.03
N LEU A 319 -12.81 -9.92 14.01
CA LEU A 319 -13.48 -9.91 12.72
C LEU A 319 -12.49 -10.34 11.64
N GLU A 320 -12.74 -11.49 11.05
CA GLU A 320 -12.01 -11.98 9.88
C GLU A 320 -12.80 -11.59 8.61
N VAL A 321 -12.17 -10.82 7.72
CA VAL A 321 -12.73 -10.46 6.42
C VAL A 321 -12.36 -11.54 5.42
N GLU A 322 -13.39 -12.16 4.80
CA GLU A 322 -13.18 -13.21 3.82
C GLU A 322 -12.48 -12.68 2.57
N ARG A 323 -11.51 -13.42 2.09
CA ARG A 323 -10.82 -13.14 0.82
C ARG A 323 -11.49 -13.94 -0.29
N ASP A 324 -12.57 -13.37 -0.85
CA ASP A 324 -13.40 -14.01 -1.88
C ASP A 324 -13.00 -13.49 -3.28
N TYR A 325 -12.50 -14.40 -4.11
CA TYR A 325 -12.12 -14.13 -5.50
C TYR A 325 -13.24 -14.48 -6.50
N THR A 326 -14.41 -14.87 -6.00
CA THR A 326 -15.54 -15.28 -6.86
C THR A 326 -16.17 -14.06 -7.52
N MET A 327 -16.26 -14.06 -8.85
CA MET A 327 -17.04 -13.03 -9.55
C MET A 327 -18.50 -13.12 -9.17
N ARG A 328 -19.00 -12.10 -8.48
CA ARG A 328 -20.41 -11.92 -8.14
C ARG A 328 -21.12 -11.21 -9.29
N GLN A 329 -22.39 -11.54 -9.53
CA GLN A 329 -23.21 -10.98 -10.62
C GLN A 329 -24.03 -9.80 -10.15
#